data_8e8c72668fc554fa95ab65994344bd32
#
_entry.id   8e8c72668fc554fa95ab65994344bd32
#
_cell.length_a   1.000
_cell.length_b   1.000
_cell.length_c   1.000
_cell.angle_alpha   90.00
_cell.angle_beta   90.00
_cell.angle_gamma   90.00
#
_symmetry.space_group_name_H-M   'P 1'
#
loop_
_entity.id
_entity.type
_entity.pdbx_description
1 polymer ?
#
loop_
_entity_poly.entity_id
_entity_poly.type
_entity_poly.pdbx_seq_one_letter_code
_entity_poly.pdbx_strand_id
1 'polypeptide(L)' 'MAKFHVYKDEKGNYRWRLQSDTNKFVADSSLGYRSKYECIKAIKSIQKSITKAEISKATEEIII' A
#
# COMPACT_ATOMS: atom_id res chain seq x y z
N MET A 1 11.11 6.00 10.47
CA MET A 1 9.69 6.21 10.23
C MET A 1 9.24 5.49 8.96
N ALA A 2 8.05 4.97 9.00
CA ALA A 2 7.50 4.36 7.79
C ALA A 2 7.27 5.41 6.71
N LYS A 3 7.35 4.99 5.47
CA LYS A 3 7.26 5.92 4.37
C LYS A 3 6.65 5.25 3.14
N PHE A 4 5.71 5.95 2.51
CA PHE A 4 5.20 5.53 1.22
C PHE A 4 6.07 6.12 0.12
N HIS A 5 6.44 5.28 -0.83
CA HIS A 5 7.18 5.72 -2.02
C HIS A 5 6.27 5.55 -3.22
N VAL A 6 6.12 6.61 -3.99
CA VAL A 6 5.34 6.58 -5.22
C VAL A 6 6.30 6.43 -6.39
N TYR A 7 6.00 5.52 -7.30
CA TYR A 7 6.85 5.31 -8.46
C TYR A 7 5.98 5.00 -9.68
N LYS A 8 6.58 5.10 -10.84
CA LYS A 8 5.91 4.82 -12.11
C LYS A 8 6.37 3.47 -12.60
N ASP A 9 5.43 2.60 -12.96
CA ASP A 9 5.79 1.26 -13.42
C ASP A 9 6.06 1.24 -14.93
N GLU A 10 6.36 0.06 -15.46
CA GLU A 10 6.73 -0.09 -16.85
C GLU A 10 5.59 0.27 -17.81
N LYS A 11 4.36 0.15 -17.34
CA LYS A 11 3.19 0.47 -18.16
C LYS A 11 2.79 1.92 -18.09
N GLY A 12 3.52 2.71 -17.32
CA GLY A 12 3.23 4.12 -17.17
C GLY A 12 2.21 4.45 -16.11
N ASN A 13 1.84 3.47 -15.30
CA ASN A 13 0.92 3.70 -14.19
C ASN A 13 1.70 4.03 -12.94
N TYR A 14 1.04 4.70 -12.00
CA TYR A 14 1.67 5.05 -10.74
C TYR A 14 1.30 4.02 -9.68
N ARG A 15 2.29 3.63 -8.88
CA ARG A 15 2.12 2.65 -7.82
C ARG A 15 2.80 3.16 -6.58
N TRP A 16 2.52 2.52 -5.45
CA TRP A 16 3.19 2.87 -4.21
C TRP A 16 3.76 1.64 -3.53
N ARG A 17 4.79 1.86 -2.73
CA ARG A 17 5.35 0.87 -1.82
C ARG A 17 5.43 1.48 -0.45
N LEU A 18 5.26 0.64 0.56
CA LEU A 18 5.38 1.08 1.94
C LEU A 18 6.65 0.49 2.54
N GLN A 19 7.52 1.37 2.98
CA GLN A 19 8.75 0.99 3.66
C GLN A 19 8.55 1.15 5.16
N SER A 20 8.89 0.13 5.91
CA SER A 20 8.69 0.14 7.35
C SER A 20 9.81 0.92 8.06
N ASP A 21 9.67 1.04 9.38
CA ASP A 21 10.69 1.70 10.20
C ASP A 21 12.04 1.00 10.12
N THR A 22 12.05 -0.28 9.79
CA THR A 22 13.29 -1.06 9.68
C THR A 22 13.83 -1.03 8.26
N ASN A 23 13.34 -0.12 7.42
CA ASN A 23 13.79 0.08 6.04
C ASN A 23 13.49 -1.09 5.12
N LYS A 24 12.52 -1.91 5.46
CA LYS A 24 12.10 -3.01 4.61
C LYS A 24 10.79 -2.67 3.94
N PHE A 25 10.62 -3.10 2.69
CA PHE A 25 9.36 -2.91 2.00
C PHE A 25 8.40 -4.00 2.44
N VAL A 26 7.29 -3.59 3.04
CA VAL A 26 6.35 -4.51 3.68
C VAL A 26 5.01 -4.56 2.97
N ALA A 27 4.76 -3.66 2.05
CA ALA A 27 3.51 -3.63 1.30
C ALA A 27 3.70 -2.84 0.02
N ASP A 28 2.83 -3.09 -0.96
CA ASP A 28 2.80 -2.27 -2.15
C ASP A 28 1.37 -2.28 -2.70
N SER A 29 1.11 -1.38 -3.66
CA SER A 29 -0.20 -1.33 -4.28
C SER A 29 -0.27 -2.44 -5.32
N SER A 30 -1.38 -3.18 -5.33
CA SER A 30 -1.62 -4.16 -6.38
C SER A 30 -2.17 -3.50 -7.62
N LEU A 31 -2.68 -2.28 -7.47
CA LEU A 31 -3.27 -1.53 -8.57
C LEU A 31 -2.32 -0.47 -9.06
N GLY A 32 -2.39 -0.21 -10.37
CA GLY A 32 -1.72 0.94 -10.94
C GLY A 32 -2.72 2.06 -11.11
N TYR A 33 -2.32 3.26 -10.75
CA TYR A 33 -3.17 4.45 -10.87
C TYR A 33 -2.73 5.25 -12.09
N ARG A 34 -3.68 5.88 -12.75
CA ARG A 34 -3.38 6.61 -13.98
C ARG A 34 -2.58 7.87 -13.73
N SER A 35 -2.76 8.49 -12.58
CA SER A 35 -2.06 9.72 -12.29
C SER A 35 -1.43 9.64 -10.92
N LYS A 36 -0.40 10.45 -10.73
CA LYS A 36 0.27 10.57 -9.44
C LYS A 36 -0.71 11.06 -8.39
N TYR A 37 -1.59 11.98 -8.79
CA TYR A 37 -2.60 12.52 -7.88
C TYR A 37 -3.50 11.43 -7.34
N GLU A 38 -3.98 10.54 -8.21
CA GLU A 38 -4.85 9.45 -7.77
C GLU A 38 -4.13 8.47 -6.85
N CYS A 39 -2.87 8.21 -7.13
CA CYS A 39 -2.07 7.34 -6.30
C CYS A 39 -1.91 7.93 -4.89
N ILE A 40 -1.57 9.21 -4.82
CA ILE A 40 -1.41 9.87 -3.52
C ILE A 40 -2.73 9.95 -2.78
N LYS A 41 -3.83 10.16 -3.50
CA LYS A 41 -5.15 10.17 -2.89
C LYS A 41 -5.48 8.82 -2.27
N ALA A 42 -5.12 7.74 -2.94
CA ALA A 42 -5.32 6.39 -2.41
C ALA A 42 -4.48 6.17 -1.15
N ILE A 43 -3.24 6.65 -1.15
CA ILE A 43 -2.39 6.55 0.03
C ILE A 43 -3.02 7.28 1.22
N LYS A 44 -3.54 8.47 0.99
CA LYS A 44 -4.16 9.24 2.07
C LYS A 44 -5.39 8.54 2.62
N SER A 45 -6.14 7.85 1.78
CA SER A 45 -7.27 7.07 2.22
C SER A 45 -6.83 5.91 3.10
N ILE A 46 -5.74 5.25 2.71
CA ILE A 46 -5.17 4.16 3.51
C ILE A 46 -4.72 4.69 4.87
N GLN A 47 -4.05 5.83 4.89
CA GLN A 47 -3.56 6.41 6.14
C GLN A 47 -4.69 6.69 7.12
N LYS A 48 -5.87 7.03 6.61
CA LYS A 48 -7.01 7.32 7.47
C LYS A 48 -7.62 6.07 8.06
N SER A 49 -7.60 4.97 7.33
CA SER A 49 -8.34 3.78 7.74
C SER A 49 -7.48 2.69 8.37
N ILE A 50 -6.16 2.75 8.17
CA ILE A 50 -5.30 1.64 8.56
C ILE A 50 -5.28 1.42 10.07
N THR A 51 -5.40 2.49 10.86
CA THR A 51 -5.36 2.35 12.31
C THR A 51 -6.60 1.64 12.86
N LYS A 52 -7.67 1.61 12.08
CA LYS A 52 -8.91 0.95 12.48
C LYS A 52 -9.11 -0.37 11.78
N ALA A 53 -8.16 -0.76 10.93
CA ALA A 53 -8.30 -1.99 10.17
C ALA A 53 -8.21 -3.19 11.10
N GLU A 54 -9.11 -4.13 10.92
CA GLU A 54 -9.16 -5.33 11.73
C GLU A 54 -8.46 -6.48 11.03
N ILE A 55 -7.96 -7.40 11.82
CA ILE A 55 -7.41 -8.63 11.28
C ILE A 55 -8.57 -9.59 11.07
N SER A 56 -8.71 -10.08 9.86
CA SER A 56 -9.80 -10.98 9.54
C SER A 56 -9.64 -12.30 10.28
N LYS A 57 -10.73 -12.78 10.88
CA LYS A 57 -10.69 -14.04 11.58
C LYS A 57 -10.52 -15.22 10.65
N ALA A 58 -10.89 -15.05 9.40
CA ALA A 58 -10.82 -16.15 8.43
C ALA A 58 -9.39 -16.56 8.12
N THR A 59 -8.43 -15.68 8.38
CA THR A 59 -7.04 -15.99 8.03
C THR A 59 -6.47 -17.17 8.79
N GLU A 60 -7.00 -17.45 9.97
CA GLU A 60 -6.49 -18.55 10.76
C GLU A 60 -6.83 -19.90 10.15
N GLU A 61 -7.77 -19.92 9.22
CA GLU A 61 -8.18 -21.15 8.57
C GLU A 61 -7.30 -21.55 7.42
N ILE A 62 -6.37 -20.71 7.07
CA ILE A 62 -5.53 -20.98 5.91
C ILE A 62 -4.45 -21.97 6.26
N ILE A 63 -4.55 -23.12 5.68
CA ILE A 63 -3.59 -24.20 5.88
C ILE A 63 -2.85 -24.40 4.58
N ILE A 64 -1.58 -24.27 4.61
CA ILE A 64 -0.77 -24.42 3.41
C ILE A 64 -0.09 -25.77 3.38
#